data_1f102229424423a93248a5670b08e49a
#
_entry.id   1f102229424423a93248a5670b08e49a
#
_cell.length_a   1.000
_cell.length_b   1.000
_cell.length_c   1.000
_cell.angle_alpha   90.00
_cell.angle_beta   90.00
_cell.angle_gamma   90.00
#
_symmetry.space_group_name_H-M   'P 1'
#
loop_
_entity.id
_entity.type
_entity.pdbx_description
1 polymer ?
#
loop_
_entity_poly.entity_id
_entity_poly.type
_entity_poly.pdbx_seq_one_letter_code
_entity_poly.pdbx_strand_id
1 'polypeptide(L)'
;MQKLYVGCSGWSYDAWLGHFYPANLDRREFLKYYSQVFDFVEIDSSFYNAPNLFMIKRWASVTPDDFRFTAKFPRLITHEKRLSDPEKEFRYFFDVMRPLHHKVLALLLQLPPSLTAKEGLKKLRAMVHMLDSDFRYAIEVRHQSWFDKDVYKLLSDNNICLAWSQLDTIQTPPELTSDFLYLRFIGDRSIDEKDFGKVQKDRLKELKRWSDEVNRLKDDIKFAIIAANNHYAGFGPATANSFRKIVGLKEVQWEEMKQKGL
;
A
#
# COMPACT_ATOMS: atom_id res chain seq x y z
N MET A 1 -0.04 13.95 14.15
CA MET A 1 -0.05 12.57 13.63
C MET A 1 0.22 11.60 14.77
N GLN A 2 -0.68 10.66 14.99
CA GLN A 2 -0.56 9.72 16.11
C GLN A 2 0.33 8.51 15.77
N LYS A 3 0.32 8.01 14.54
CA LYS A 3 1.12 6.84 14.13
C LYS A 3 1.54 6.88 12.66
N LEU A 4 2.77 6.44 12.39
CA LEU A 4 3.33 6.25 11.06
C LEU A 4 3.56 4.76 10.83
N TYR A 5 2.82 4.17 9.89
CA TYR A 5 2.96 2.78 9.47
C TYR A 5 3.89 2.70 8.26
N VAL A 6 5.05 2.08 8.41
CA VAL A 6 6.06 2.00 7.34
C VAL A 6 6.42 0.55 7.09
N GLY A 7 6.17 0.06 5.88
CA GLY A 7 6.44 -1.31 5.47
C GLY A 7 6.48 -1.44 3.94
N CYS A 8 6.22 -2.65 3.44
CA CYS A 8 6.39 -2.98 2.04
C CYS A 8 5.05 -3.24 1.30
N SER A 9 5.09 -3.10 -0.02
CA SER A 9 4.05 -3.64 -0.91
C SER A 9 4.34 -5.11 -1.17
N GLY A 10 3.61 -5.99 -0.45
CA GLY A 10 3.80 -7.42 -0.47
C GLY A 10 4.92 -7.92 0.44
N TRP A 11 4.88 -9.24 0.68
CA TRP A 11 5.84 -9.95 1.55
C TRP A 11 6.31 -11.28 0.94
N SER A 12 5.67 -11.78 -0.11
CA SER A 12 5.91 -13.12 -0.65
C SER A 12 6.90 -13.09 -1.81
N TYR A 13 8.18 -12.84 -1.50
CA TYR A 13 9.25 -12.74 -2.47
C TYR A 13 10.38 -13.72 -2.14
N ASP A 14 10.63 -14.73 -3.01
CA ASP A 14 11.74 -15.67 -2.85
C ASP A 14 13.10 -14.98 -2.89
N ALA A 15 13.21 -13.92 -3.67
CA ALA A 15 14.44 -13.12 -3.76
C ALA A 15 14.82 -12.42 -2.43
N TRP A 16 13.95 -12.48 -1.41
CA TRP A 16 14.28 -12.00 -0.07
C TRP A 16 14.92 -13.08 0.82
N LEU A 17 14.93 -14.35 0.40
CA LEU A 17 15.64 -15.42 1.12
C LEU A 17 17.15 -15.12 1.18
N GLY A 18 17.73 -15.28 2.37
CA GLY A 18 19.12 -14.91 2.64
C GLY A 18 19.38 -13.40 2.83
N HIS A 19 18.45 -12.52 2.36
CA HIS A 19 18.57 -11.07 2.48
C HIS A 19 17.71 -10.50 3.61
N PHE A 20 16.42 -10.68 3.55
CA PHE A 20 15.46 -10.29 4.58
C PHE A 20 15.01 -11.50 5.40
N TYR A 21 14.62 -12.57 4.73
CA TYR A 21 14.26 -13.84 5.36
C TYR A 21 15.51 -14.72 5.60
N PRO A 22 15.49 -15.62 6.61
CA PRO A 22 16.43 -16.74 6.66
C PRO A 22 16.47 -17.50 5.32
N ALA A 23 17.63 -17.99 4.93
CA ALA A 23 17.83 -18.61 3.61
C ALA A 23 16.94 -19.84 3.35
N ASN A 24 16.55 -20.54 4.40
CA ASN A 24 15.76 -21.78 4.37
C ASN A 24 14.33 -21.61 4.91
N LEU A 25 13.83 -20.37 5.08
CA LEU A 25 12.50 -20.15 5.60
C LEU A 25 11.44 -20.63 4.62
N ASP A 26 10.46 -21.42 5.12
CA ASP A 26 9.32 -21.86 4.31
C ASP A 26 8.45 -20.65 3.92
N ARG A 27 7.99 -20.59 2.67
CA ARG A 27 7.12 -19.51 2.18
C ARG A 27 5.87 -19.29 3.04
N ARG A 28 5.35 -20.36 3.65
CA ARG A 28 4.19 -20.30 4.55
C ARG A 28 4.44 -19.47 5.80
N GLU A 29 5.69 -19.31 6.19
CA GLU A 29 6.11 -18.54 7.37
C GLU A 29 6.53 -17.10 7.04
N PHE A 30 6.59 -16.71 5.76
CA PHE A 30 7.03 -15.37 5.33
C PHE A 30 6.25 -14.26 6.01
N LEU A 31 4.89 -14.32 6.02
CA LEU A 31 4.09 -13.28 6.65
C LEU A 31 4.29 -13.22 8.16
N LYS A 32 4.38 -14.38 8.82
CA LYS A 32 4.64 -14.46 10.25
C LYS A 32 5.99 -13.80 10.61
N TYR A 33 7.04 -14.15 9.87
CA TYR A 33 8.37 -13.54 10.06
C TYR A 33 8.32 -12.03 9.76
N TYR A 34 7.73 -11.63 8.64
CA TYR A 34 7.61 -10.23 8.24
C TYR A 34 6.92 -9.38 9.32
N SER A 35 5.84 -9.88 9.90
CA SER A 35 5.06 -9.19 10.91
C SER A 35 5.75 -9.03 12.28
N GLN A 36 6.87 -9.72 12.49
CA GLN A 36 7.73 -9.52 13.66
C GLN A 36 8.77 -8.41 13.43
N VAL A 37 9.01 -8.03 12.17
CA VAL A 37 9.96 -6.99 11.78
C VAL A 37 9.27 -5.65 11.54
N PHE A 38 8.21 -5.66 10.74
CA PHE A 38 7.42 -4.48 10.39
C PHE A 38 6.03 -4.56 11.03
N ASP A 39 5.40 -3.42 11.27
CA ASP A 39 4.05 -3.31 11.82
C ASP A 39 2.95 -3.13 10.74
N PHE A 40 3.34 -3.13 9.46
CA PHE A 40 2.46 -2.89 8.33
C PHE A 40 2.92 -3.61 7.06
N VAL A 41 1.93 -4.08 6.25
CA VAL A 41 2.15 -4.53 4.88
C VAL A 41 0.96 -4.22 3.97
N GLU A 42 1.24 -3.91 2.69
CA GLU A 42 0.21 -3.83 1.65
C GLU A 42 -0.02 -5.20 1.02
N ILE A 43 -1.28 -5.67 1.01
CA ILE A 43 -1.69 -6.89 0.30
C ILE A 43 -1.83 -6.56 -1.20
N ASP A 44 -0.80 -6.91 -1.97
CA ASP A 44 -0.73 -6.67 -3.42
C ASP A 44 -1.39 -7.78 -4.23
N SER A 45 -1.37 -9.01 -3.72
CA SER A 45 -1.91 -10.20 -4.39
C SER A 45 -3.43 -10.12 -4.62
N SER A 46 -4.18 -9.40 -3.78
CA SER A 46 -5.62 -9.18 -3.92
C SER A 46 -6.00 -8.46 -5.23
N PHE A 47 -5.05 -7.76 -5.86
CA PHE A 47 -5.25 -7.12 -7.15
C PHE A 47 -5.42 -8.13 -8.29
N TYR A 48 -4.63 -9.20 -8.30
CA TYR A 48 -4.66 -10.23 -9.35
C TYR A 48 -5.76 -11.26 -9.11
N ASN A 49 -5.87 -11.73 -7.88
CA ASN A 49 -6.86 -12.69 -7.45
C ASN A 49 -7.43 -12.26 -6.10
N ALA A 50 -8.74 -12.10 -6.01
CA ALA A 50 -9.37 -11.85 -4.73
C ALA A 50 -8.99 -12.98 -3.75
N PRO A 51 -8.49 -12.67 -2.55
CA PRO A 51 -8.14 -13.70 -1.58
C PRO A 51 -9.38 -14.46 -1.17
N ASN A 52 -9.23 -15.74 -0.86
CA ASN A 52 -10.34 -16.49 -0.27
C ASN A 52 -10.38 -16.31 1.25
N LEU A 53 -11.52 -16.67 1.84
CA LEU A 53 -11.76 -16.52 3.27
C LEU A 53 -10.73 -17.27 4.15
N PHE A 54 -10.22 -18.42 3.68
CA PHE A 54 -9.20 -19.19 4.40
C PHE A 54 -7.87 -18.41 4.47
N MET A 55 -7.44 -17.81 3.37
CA MET A 55 -6.25 -16.97 3.34
C MET A 55 -6.39 -15.78 4.30
N ILE A 56 -7.52 -15.08 4.27
CA ILE A 56 -7.79 -13.93 5.13
C ILE A 56 -7.74 -14.31 6.62
N LYS A 57 -8.41 -15.39 7.00
CA LYS A 57 -8.37 -15.90 8.38
C LYS A 57 -6.95 -16.30 8.81
N ARG A 58 -6.19 -16.93 7.90
CA ARG A 58 -4.79 -17.25 8.17
C ARG A 58 -3.96 -15.99 8.40
N TRP A 59 -4.07 -14.97 7.53
CA TRP A 59 -3.31 -13.72 7.71
C TRP A 59 -3.65 -13.04 9.03
N ALA A 60 -4.92 -13.04 9.42
CA ALA A 60 -5.35 -12.50 10.72
C ALA A 60 -4.71 -13.25 11.89
N SER A 61 -4.62 -14.60 11.81
CA SER A 61 -4.15 -15.45 12.92
C SER A 61 -2.63 -15.51 13.08
N VAL A 62 -1.87 -15.35 11.98
CA VAL A 62 -0.39 -15.47 12.02
C VAL A 62 0.32 -14.15 12.29
N THR A 63 -0.42 -13.03 12.33
CA THR A 63 0.13 -11.69 12.59
C THR A 63 -0.27 -11.17 13.97
N PRO A 64 0.57 -10.39 14.65
CA PRO A 64 0.24 -9.75 15.93
C PRO A 64 -1.03 -8.88 15.85
N ASP A 65 -1.71 -8.66 16.97
CA ASP A 65 -2.96 -7.89 17.02
C ASP A 65 -2.79 -6.42 16.62
N ASP A 66 -1.62 -5.86 16.81
CA ASP A 66 -1.26 -4.49 16.44
C ASP A 66 -0.70 -4.38 15.00
N PHE A 67 -0.50 -5.50 14.30
CA PHE A 67 -0.08 -5.53 12.90
C PHE A 67 -1.20 -5.03 11.98
N ARG A 68 -0.85 -4.26 10.94
CA ARG A 68 -1.81 -3.63 10.05
C ARG A 68 -1.58 -3.99 8.60
N PHE A 69 -2.68 -3.90 7.84
CA PHE A 69 -2.72 -4.17 6.41
C PHE A 69 -3.35 -3.00 5.64
N THR A 70 -2.99 -2.87 4.39
CA THR A 70 -3.87 -2.35 3.35
C THR A 70 -4.10 -3.44 2.31
N ALA A 71 -5.15 -3.33 1.51
CA ALA A 71 -5.40 -4.29 0.44
C ALA A 71 -5.86 -3.56 -0.83
N LYS A 72 -5.38 -4.03 -1.99
CA LYS A 72 -5.84 -3.49 -3.26
C LYS A 72 -7.16 -4.13 -3.66
N PHE A 73 -8.05 -3.31 -4.22
CA PHE A 73 -9.20 -3.84 -4.93
C PHE A 73 -8.79 -4.68 -6.13
N PRO A 74 -9.54 -5.74 -6.45
CA PRO A 74 -9.30 -6.58 -7.63
C PRO A 74 -9.25 -5.77 -8.92
N ARG A 75 -8.34 -6.16 -9.83
CA ARG A 75 -8.22 -5.52 -11.16
C ARG A 75 -9.52 -5.57 -11.97
N LEU A 76 -10.36 -6.56 -11.72
CA LEU A 76 -11.68 -6.69 -12.33
C LEU A 76 -12.49 -5.39 -12.16
N ILE A 77 -12.48 -4.80 -10.98
CA ILE A 77 -13.21 -3.55 -10.67
C ILE A 77 -12.57 -2.36 -11.38
N THR A 78 -11.24 -2.22 -11.24
CA THR A 78 -10.54 -0.99 -11.60
C THR A 78 -10.07 -0.97 -13.06
N HIS A 79 -9.62 -2.10 -13.60
CA HIS A 79 -8.99 -2.21 -14.92
C HIS A 79 -9.92 -2.80 -15.98
N GLU A 80 -10.70 -3.84 -15.66
CA GLU A 80 -11.56 -4.52 -16.61
C GLU A 80 -12.92 -3.83 -16.71
N LYS A 81 -13.64 -3.69 -15.60
CA LYS A 81 -14.92 -2.95 -15.54
C LYS A 81 -14.75 -1.43 -15.57
N ARG A 82 -13.55 -0.94 -15.30
CA ARG A 82 -13.22 0.50 -15.30
C ARG A 82 -14.25 1.30 -14.49
N LEU A 83 -14.51 0.81 -13.26
CA LEU A 83 -15.48 1.34 -12.30
C LEU A 83 -16.96 1.27 -12.74
N SER A 84 -17.30 0.51 -13.78
CA SER A 84 -18.70 0.33 -14.22
C SER A 84 -19.34 -0.82 -13.45
N ASP A 85 -20.48 -0.54 -12.82
CA ASP A 85 -21.32 -1.52 -12.12
C ASP A 85 -20.55 -2.50 -11.21
N PRO A 86 -19.77 -2.00 -10.24
CA PRO A 86 -18.88 -2.81 -9.41
C PRO A 86 -19.60 -3.42 -8.17
N GLU A 87 -20.89 -3.23 -7.98
CA GLU A 87 -21.60 -3.54 -6.73
C GLU A 87 -21.41 -4.99 -6.29
N LYS A 88 -21.55 -5.95 -7.22
CA LYS A 88 -21.41 -7.38 -6.93
C LYS A 88 -19.98 -7.72 -6.47
N GLU A 89 -18.97 -7.17 -7.15
CA GLU A 89 -17.56 -7.37 -6.85
C GLU A 89 -17.16 -6.69 -5.54
N PHE A 90 -17.71 -5.52 -5.26
CA PHE A 90 -17.51 -4.83 -3.98
C PHE A 90 -18.06 -5.65 -2.82
N ARG A 91 -19.32 -6.09 -2.92
CA ARG A 91 -19.95 -6.91 -1.89
C ARG A 91 -19.12 -8.15 -1.60
N TYR A 92 -18.73 -8.88 -2.64
CA TYR A 92 -17.87 -10.05 -2.49
C TYR A 92 -16.54 -9.71 -1.80
N PHE A 93 -15.86 -8.63 -2.24
CA PHE A 93 -14.57 -8.26 -1.69
C PHE A 93 -14.68 -7.81 -0.22
N PHE A 94 -15.70 -7.04 0.13
CA PHE A 94 -15.95 -6.64 1.52
C PHE A 94 -16.23 -7.85 2.41
N ASP A 95 -17.10 -8.78 1.98
CA ASP A 95 -17.41 -10.00 2.74
C ASP A 95 -16.15 -10.84 3.00
N VAL A 96 -15.29 -10.98 1.99
CA VAL A 96 -14.02 -11.71 2.13
C VAL A 96 -13.07 -11.00 3.09
N MET A 97 -12.98 -9.67 3.02
CA MET A 97 -12.06 -8.86 3.86
C MET A 97 -12.57 -8.65 5.30
N ARG A 98 -13.85 -8.86 5.57
CA ARG A 98 -14.49 -8.60 6.87
C ARG A 98 -13.78 -9.22 8.09
N PRO A 99 -13.31 -10.48 8.06
CA PRO A 99 -12.59 -11.05 9.20
C PRO A 99 -11.27 -10.35 9.54
N LEU A 100 -10.72 -9.58 8.59
CA LEU A 100 -9.48 -8.83 8.75
C LEU A 100 -9.71 -7.34 9.00
N HIS A 101 -10.97 -6.85 8.97
CA HIS A 101 -11.29 -5.41 8.94
C HIS A 101 -10.61 -4.61 10.06
N HIS A 102 -10.56 -5.16 11.29
CA HIS A 102 -9.95 -4.51 12.46
C HIS A 102 -8.42 -4.28 12.33
N LYS A 103 -7.77 -4.99 11.38
CA LYS A 103 -6.36 -4.83 11.02
C LYS A 103 -6.16 -4.04 9.72
N VAL A 104 -7.22 -3.72 8.96
CA VAL A 104 -7.12 -2.99 7.69
C VAL A 104 -7.14 -1.48 7.93
N LEU A 105 -6.07 -0.81 7.52
CA LEU A 105 -5.96 0.66 7.58
C LEU A 105 -6.77 1.33 6.47
N ALA A 106 -6.69 0.79 5.26
CA ALA A 106 -7.43 1.28 4.10
C ALA A 106 -7.49 0.23 2.98
N LEU A 107 -8.53 0.31 2.16
CA LEU A 107 -8.64 -0.41 0.89
C LEU A 107 -8.25 0.53 -0.26
N LEU A 108 -7.39 0.06 -1.18
CA LEU A 108 -6.78 0.87 -2.22
C LEU A 108 -7.39 0.58 -3.61
N LEU A 109 -8.02 1.58 -4.21
CA LEU A 109 -8.41 1.57 -5.62
C LEU A 109 -7.26 2.11 -6.47
N GLN A 110 -6.51 1.23 -7.13
CA GLN A 110 -5.50 1.65 -8.09
C GLN A 110 -6.11 1.69 -9.48
N LEU A 111 -6.19 2.87 -10.10
CA LEU A 111 -6.73 3.06 -11.44
C LEU A 111 -5.68 2.80 -12.53
N PRO A 112 -6.07 2.29 -13.71
CA PRO A 112 -5.13 2.12 -14.81
C PRO A 112 -4.71 3.46 -15.44
N PRO A 113 -3.51 3.56 -16.04
CA PRO A 113 -3.04 4.77 -16.71
C PRO A 113 -3.96 5.24 -17.85
N SER A 114 -4.68 4.31 -18.46
CA SER A 114 -5.61 4.61 -19.57
C SER A 114 -6.96 5.17 -19.11
N LEU A 115 -7.29 5.15 -17.82
CA LEU A 115 -8.55 5.70 -17.30
C LEU A 115 -8.38 7.18 -16.97
N THR A 116 -8.94 8.05 -17.81
CA THR A 116 -8.93 9.49 -17.61
C THR A 116 -10.02 9.93 -16.63
N ALA A 117 -9.89 11.11 -16.03
CA ALA A 117 -10.94 11.69 -15.19
C ALA A 117 -12.23 11.94 -15.97
N LYS A 118 -12.13 12.35 -17.25
CA LYS A 118 -13.30 12.53 -18.15
C LYS A 118 -14.17 11.28 -18.22
N GLU A 119 -13.54 10.09 -18.28
CA GLU A 119 -14.25 8.80 -18.32
C GLU A 119 -14.70 8.35 -16.94
N GLY A 120 -13.81 8.48 -15.95
CA GLY A 120 -13.93 7.79 -14.65
C GLY A 120 -14.62 8.60 -13.56
N LEU A 121 -14.61 9.94 -13.59
CA LEU A 121 -15.09 10.75 -12.46
C LEU A 121 -16.58 10.54 -12.16
N LYS A 122 -17.43 10.46 -13.20
CA LYS A 122 -18.86 10.18 -13.02
C LYS A 122 -19.09 8.79 -12.40
N LYS A 123 -18.32 7.80 -12.83
CA LYS A 123 -18.38 6.43 -12.30
C LYS A 123 -17.88 6.38 -10.85
N LEU A 124 -16.76 7.05 -10.56
CA LEU A 124 -16.24 7.18 -9.19
C LEU A 124 -17.26 7.81 -8.26
N ARG A 125 -17.92 8.88 -8.69
CA ARG A 125 -18.99 9.55 -7.91
C ARG A 125 -20.17 8.63 -7.60
N ALA A 126 -20.61 7.84 -8.58
CA ALA A 126 -21.66 6.83 -8.36
C ALA A 126 -21.21 5.72 -7.42
N MET A 127 -19.95 5.28 -7.54
CA MET A 127 -19.37 4.20 -6.75
C MET A 127 -19.18 4.54 -5.27
N VAL A 128 -18.90 5.80 -4.93
CA VAL A 128 -18.66 6.22 -3.55
C VAL A 128 -19.82 5.83 -2.61
N HIS A 129 -21.06 5.87 -3.09
CA HIS A 129 -22.23 5.47 -2.30
C HIS A 129 -22.35 3.95 -2.05
N MET A 130 -21.52 3.14 -2.70
CA MET A 130 -21.48 1.68 -2.54
C MET A 130 -20.36 1.24 -1.57
N LEU A 131 -19.54 2.19 -1.09
CA LEU A 131 -18.43 1.89 -0.20
C LEU A 131 -18.94 1.53 1.20
N ASP A 132 -18.39 0.45 1.77
CA ASP A 132 -18.73 -0.02 3.11
C ASP A 132 -18.09 0.91 4.17
N SER A 133 -18.90 1.48 5.05
CA SER A 133 -18.47 2.43 6.08
C SER A 133 -17.52 1.84 7.14
N ASP A 134 -17.38 0.52 7.21
CA ASP A 134 -16.46 -0.14 8.13
C ASP A 134 -14.98 0.00 7.68
N PHE A 135 -14.76 0.40 6.42
CA PHE A 135 -13.40 0.57 5.87
C PHE A 135 -13.10 2.02 5.52
N ARG A 136 -11.82 2.36 5.55
CA ARG A 136 -11.28 3.58 4.91
C ARG A 136 -10.82 3.25 3.49
N TYR A 137 -10.78 4.29 2.64
CA TYR A 137 -10.48 4.13 1.23
C TYR A 137 -9.37 5.07 0.79
N ALA A 138 -8.51 4.55 -0.09
CA ALA A 138 -7.55 5.35 -0.82
C ALA A 138 -7.71 5.10 -2.33
N ILE A 139 -7.45 6.11 -3.13
CA ILE A 139 -7.42 5.99 -4.58
C ILE A 139 -6.05 6.39 -5.11
N GLU A 140 -5.44 5.51 -5.92
CA GLU A 140 -4.23 5.80 -6.67
C GLU A 140 -4.60 6.04 -8.13
N VAL A 141 -4.34 7.23 -8.60
CA VAL A 141 -4.56 7.62 -10.00
C VAL A 141 -3.24 7.58 -10.77
N ARG A 142 -3.28 7.18 -12.03
CA ARG A 142 -2.11 7.02 -12.89
C ARG A 142 -2.22 7.79 -14.22
N HIS A 143 -3.15 8.74 -14.29
CA HIS A 143 -3.30 9.67 -15.40
C HIS A 143 -3.42 11.08 -14.88
N GLN A 144 -2.70 12.04 -15.49
CA GLN A 144 -2.59 13.42 -15.01
C GLN A 144 -3.93 14.16 -14.92
N SER A 145 -4.93 13.80 -15.74
CA SER A 145 -6.25 14.42 -15.72
C SER A 145 -7.01 14.28 -14.40
N TRP A 146 -6.57 13.41 -13.51
CA TRP A 146 -7.17 13.24 -12.19
C TRP A 146 -6.67 14.27 -11.15
N PHE A 147 -5.62 15.02 -11.46
CA PHE A 147 -5.11 16.07 -10.59
C PHE A 147 -5.88 17.36 -10.83
N ASP A 148 -7.11 17.36 -10.35
CA ASP A 148 -8.10 18.42 -10.58
C ASP A 148 -8.89 18.72 -9.31
N LYS A 149 -9.32 19.99 -9.15
CA LYS A 149 -10.02 20.47 -7.96
C LYS A 149 -11.35 19.75 -7.70
N ASP A 150 -12.09 19.41 -8.76
CA ASP A 150 -13.37 18.69 -8.63
C ASP A 150 -13.17 17.26 -8.16
N VAL A 151 -12.04 16.63 -8.57
CA VAL A 151 -11.62 15.32 -8.05
C VAL A 151 -11.25 15.44 -6.58
N TYR A 152 -10.38 16.38 -6.22
CA TYR A 152 -9.96 16.57 -4.83
C TYR A 152 -11.15 16.86 -3.92
N LYS A 153 -12.07 17.70 -4.39
CA LYS A 153 -13.31 17.99 -3.65
C LYS A 153 -14.16 16.73 -3.44
N LEU A 154 -14.37 15.92 -4.49
CA LEU A 154 -15.11 14.66 -4.36
C LEU A 154 -14.47 13.74 -3.33
N LEU A 155 -13.14 13.59 -3.36
CA LEU A 155 -12.41 12.74 -2.42
C LEU A 155 -12.51 13.28 -0.99
N SER A 156 -12.32 14.59 -0.80
CA SER A 156 -12.39 15.23 0.53
C SER A 156 -13.80 15.16 1.13
N ASP A 157 -14.84 15.41 0.33
CA ASP A 157 -16.24 15.33 0.79
C ASP A 157 -16.60 13.92 1.30
N ASN A 158 -15.84 12.88 0.88
CA ASN A 158 -16.08 11.48 1.24
C ASN A 158 -14.95 10.86 2.08
N ASN A 159 -14.01 11.66 2.57
CA ASN A 159 -12.85 11.20 3.35
C ASN A 159 -12.06 10.06 2.67
N ILE A 160 -11.90 10.15 1.33
CA ILE A 160 -11.12 9.20 0.52
C ILE A 160 -9.72 9.77 0.30
N CYS A 161 -8.69 9.02 0.68
CA CYS A 161 -7.30 9.45 0.52
C CYS A 161 -6.88 9.41 -0.95
N LEU A 162 -6.42 10.54 -1.50
CA LEU A 162 -5.59 10.52 -2.70
C LEU A 162 -4.24 9.93 -2.32
N ALA A 163 -3.99 8.67 -2.73
CA ALA A 163 -2.71 8.03 -2.47
C ALA A 163 -1.60 8.73 -3.25
N TRP A 164 -0.57 9.18 -2.57
CA TRP A 164 0.61 9.76 -3.21
C TRP A 164 1.50 8.65 -3.73
N SER A 165 1.82 8.70 -5.01
CA SER A 165 2.62 7.67 -5.67
C SER A 165 3.87 8.27 -6.30
N GLN A 166 5.02 7.71 -5.95
CA GLN A 166 6.27 7.98 -6.63
C GLN A 166 6.48 6.92 -7.70
N LEU A 167 6.07 7.26 -8.93
CA LEU A 167 6.40 6.53 -10.15
C LEU A 167 7.32 7.40 -11.01
N ASP A 168 8.13 6.80 -11.86
CA ASP A 168 9.00 7.56 -12.75
C ASP A 168 8.20 8.23 -13.89
N THR A 169 7.00 7.71 -14.21
CA THR A 169 6.09 8.25 -15.25
C THR A 169 5.12 9.31 -14.76
N ILE A 170 4.77 9.31 -13.46
CA ILE A 170 3.82 10.25 -12.86
C ILE A 170 4.07 10.37 -11.36
N GLN A 171 4.08 11.58 -10.87
CA GLN A 171 4.10 11.89 -9.43
C GLN A 171 2.76 12.50 -9.04
N THR A 172 2.16 11.96 -7.99
CA THR A 172 0.96 12.55 -7.41
C THR A 172 1.33 13.86 -6.71
N PRO A 173 0.63 14.97 -6.95
CA PRO A 173 0.76 16.17 -6.13
C PRO A 173 0.46 15.86 -4.65
N PRO A 174 1.14 16.50 -3.69
CA PRO A 174 0.96 16.25 -2.26
C PRO A 174 -0.30 16.93 -1.71
N GLU A 175 -1.46 16.59 -2.30
CA GLU A 175 -2.78 17.07 -1.87
C GLU A 175 -3.37 16.14 -0.81
N LEU A 176 -3.88 16.72 0.26
CA LEU A 176 -4.55 16.00 1.34
C LEU A 176 -6.07 16.01 1.12
N THR A 177 -6.66 14.82 0.98
CA THR A 177 -8.09 14.65 0.74
C THR A 177 -8.81 13.81 1.80
N SER A 178 -8.11 13.44 2.88
CA SER A 178 -8.68 12.62 3.97
C SER A 178 -7.99 12.88 5.30
N ASP A 179 -8.50 12.30 6.37
CA ASP A 179 -7.92 12.36 7.71
C ASP A 179 -6.68 11.45 7.91
N PHE A 180 -6.20 10.82 6.83
CA PHE A 180 -4.97 10.02 6.81
C PHE A 180 -4.24 10.19 5.48
N LEU A 181 -2.97 9.78 5.45
CA LEU A 181 -2.12 9.84 4.28
C LEU A 181 -1.71 8.42 3.85
N TYR A 182 -1.62 8.18 2.53
CA TYR A 182 -1.07 6.96 1.97
C TYR A 182 -0.03 7.29 0.90
N LEU A 183 1.25 7.05 1.20
CA LEU A 183 2.38 7.24 0.29
C LEU A 183 2.90 5.90 -0.20
N ARG A 184 3.11 5.77 -1.51
CA ARG A 184 3.58 4.55 -2.16
C ARG A 184 4.84 4.83 -3.01
N PHE A 185 5.95 4.18 -2.67
CA PHE A 185 7.19 4.18 -3.45
C PHE A 185 7.15 3.03 -4.44
N ILE A 186 6.82 3.29 -5.71
CA ILE A 186 6.52 2.27 -6.73
C ILE A 186 7.70 2.03 -7.67
N GLY A 187 8.32 3.10 -8.21
CA GLY A 187 9.39 3.00 -9.23
C GLY A 187 8.88 2.74 -10.65
N ASP A 188 9.74 2.24 -11.52
CA ASP A 188 9.55 2.15 -12.97
C ASP A 188 9.45 0.71 -13.51
N ARG A 189 9.54 -0.30 -12.64
CA ARG A 189 9.57 -1.73 -13.00
C ARG A 189 10.77 -2.16 -13.86
N SER A 190 11.85 -1.38 -13.91
CA SER A 190 13.06 -1.76 -14.64
C SER A 190 13.92 -2.81 -13.93
N ILE A 191 13.61 -3.12 -12.67
CA ILE A 191 14.32 -4.13 -11.86
C ILE A 191 13.56 -5.44 -11.96
N ASP A 192 14.23 -6.51 -12.42
CA ASP A 192 13.66 -7.85 -12.48
C ASP A 192 13.39 -8.41 -11.07
N GLU A 193 12.33 -9.21 -10.93
CA GLU A 193 11.94 -9.79 -9.63
C GLU A 193 13.01 -10.73 -9.04
N LYS A 194 13.79 -11.41 -9.90
CA LYS A 194 14.92 -12.25 -9.47
C LYS A 194 16.06 -11.47 -8.80
N ASP A 195 16.13 -10.16 -9.08
CA ASP A 195 17.17 -9.26 -8.57
C ASP A 195 16.71 -8.47 -7.33
N PHE A 196 15.50 -8.73 -6.81
CA PHE A 196 15.05 -8.17 -5.55
C PHE A 196 15.89 -8.70 -4.37
N GLY A 197 16.03 -7.89 -3.32
CA GLY A 197 16.85 -8.24 -2.14
C GLY A 197 18.13 -7.43 -2.03
N LYS A 198 18.44 -6.60 -3.04
CA LYS A 198 19.56 -5.65 -3.04
C LYS A 198 19.09 -4.26 -3.44
N VAL A 199 19.61 -3.24 -2.78
CA VAL A 199 19.43 -1.85 -3.22
C VAL A 199 20.23 -1.61 -4.49
N GLN A 200 19.56 -1.19 -5.57
CA GLN A 200 20.14 -1.00 -6.90
C GLN A 200 20.04 0.45 -7.37
N LYS A 201 19.12 1.24 -6.80
CA LYS A 201 18.95 2.64 -7.11
C LYS A 201 19.07 3.47 -5.84
N ASP A 202 19.87 4.52 -5.88
CA ASP A 202 19.86 5.54 -4.82
C ASP A 202 18.62 6.42 -4.96
N ARG A 203 17.76 6.39 -3.95
CA ARG A 203 16.52 7.15 -3.87
C ARG A 203 16.49 8.11 -2.65
N LEU A 204 17.64 8.37 -2.04
CA LEU A 204 17.70 9.11 -0.79
C LEU A 204 17.10 10.53 -0.94
N LYS A 205 17.33 11.18 -2.07
CA LYS A 205 16.80 12.52 -2.35
C LYS A 205 15.27 12.54 -2.39
N GLU A 206 14.67 11.56 -3.08
CA GLU A 206 13.23 11.44 -3.19
C GLU A 206 12.60 11.06 -1.85
N LEU A 207 13.22 10.14 -1.10
CA LEU A 207 12.76 9.76 0.24
C LEU A 207 12.76 10.96 1.20
N LYS A 208 13.79 11.80 1.18
CA LYS A 208 13.85 13.03 1.99
C LYS A 208 12.74 14.01 1.60
N ARG A 209 12.58 14.27 0.30
CA ARG A 209 11.50 15.16 -0.18
C ARG A 209 10.13 14.70 0.30
N TRP A 210 9.82 13.40 0.19
CA TRP A 210 8.54 12.87 0.65
C TRP A 210 8.40 12.88 2.17
N SER A 211 9.51 12.70 2.90
CA SER A 211 9.53 12.88 4.36
C SER A 211 9.15 14.30 4.77
N ASP A 212 9.67 15.31 4.05
CA ASP A 212 9.35 16.73 4.30
C ASP A 212 7.84 16.98 4.08
N GLU A 213 7.24 16.42 3.01
CA GLU A 213 5.80 16.54 2.75
C GLU A 213 4.94 15.83 3.82
N VAL A 214 5.34 14.64 4.27
CA VAL A 214 4.66 13.94 5.37
C VAL A 214 4.74 14.75 6.66
N ASN A 215 5.90 15.31 6.97
CA ASN A 215 6.11 16.13 8.16
C ASN A 215 5.31 17.43 8.11
N ARG A 216 5.17 18.05 6.93
CA ARG A 216 4.36 19.26 6.74
C ARG A 216 2.90 19.06 7.14
N LEU A 217 2.35 17.85 6.91
CA LEU A 217 0.94 17.52 7.16
C LEU A 217 0.68 16.71 8.43
N LYS A 218 1.72 16.49 9.25
CA LYS A 218 1.63 15.61 10.43
C LYS A 218 0.52 15.98 11.42
N ASP A 219 0.18 17.25 11.54
CA ASP A 219 -0.80 17.74 12.50
C ASP A 219 -2.24 17.74 11.90
N ASP A 220 -2.36 17.58 10.58
CA ASP A 220 -3.63 17.54 9.86
C ASP A 220 -4.18 16.12 9.67
N ILE A 221 -3.38 15.09 9.98
CA ILE A 221 -3.73 13.69 9.76
C ILE A 221 -3.68 12.84 11.05
N LYS A 222 -4.54 11.84 11.13
CA LYS A 222 -4.57 10.88 12.24
C LYS A 222 -3.39 9.92 12.19
N PHE A 223 -3.07 9.41 10.99
CA PHE A 223 -1.95 8.50 10.74
C PHE A 223 -1.49 8.59 9.29
N ALA A 224 -0.30 8.06 9.02
CA ALA A 224 0.19 7.90 7.66
C ALA A 224 0.62 6.46 7.38
N ILE A 225 0.43 6.03 6.13
CA ILE A 225 0.78 4.72 5.59
C ILE A 225 1.86 4.92 4.53
N ILE A 226 2.99 4.22 4.66
CA ILE A 226 4.10 4.29 3.72
C ILE A 226 4.41 2.87 3.22
N ALA A 227 4.18 2.61 1.94
CA ALA A 227 4.40 1.31 1.31
C ALA A 227 5.55 1.36 0.30
N ALA A 228 6.60 0.60 0.54
CA ALA A 228 7.77 0.50 -0.32
C ALA A 228 7.69 -0.74 -1.22
N ASN A 229 7.68 -0.53 -2.55
CA ASN A 229 7.74 -1.61 -3.52
C ASN A 229 9.20 -1.93 -3.88
N ASN A 230 9.49 -3.19 -4.21
CA ASN A 230 10.83 -3.62 -4.63
C ASN A 230 11.32 -2.88 -5.89
N HIS A 231 10.44 -2.62 -6.85
CA HIS A 231 10.80 -1.92 -8.09
C HIS A 231 11.28 -0.47 -7.86
N TYR A 232 11.02 0.13 -6.69
CA TYR A 232 11.46 1.49 -6.41
C TYR A 232 12.98 1.62 -6.34
N ALA A 233 13.61 0.72 -5.58
CA ALA A 233 15.07 0.74 -5.37
C ALA A 233 15.73 -0.65 -5.41
N GLY A 234 14.99 -1.74 -5.67
CA GLY A 234 15.47 -3.13 -5.71
C GLY A 234 15.17 -3.92 -4.45
N PHE A 235 14.95 -3.26 -3.31
CA PHE A 235 14.71 -3.95 -2.04
C PHE A 235 13.74 -3.15 -1.14
N GLY A 236 12.48 -3.58 -1.12
CA GLY A 236 11.43 -2.95 -0.34
C GLY A 236 11.74 -2.78 1.14
N PRO A 237 12.20 -3.82 1.87
CA PRO A 237 12.59 -3.72 3.28
C PRO A 237 13.66 -2.66 3.55
N ALA A 238 14.70 -2.57 2.72
CA ALA A 238 15.73 -1.54 2.87
C ALA A 238 15.19 -0.13 2.59
N THR A 239 14.30 0.00 1.58
CA THR A 239 13.63 1.29 1.29
C THR A 239 12.75 1.73 2.46
N ALA A 240 11.93 0.83 3.00
CA ALA A 240 11.10 1.10 4.17
C ALA A 240 11.96 1.51 5.38
N ASN A 241 13.06 0.79 5.62
CA ASN A 241 13.97 1.08 6.74
C ASN A 241 14.69 2.43 6.58
N SER A 242 15.13 2.76 5.35
CA SER A 242 15.72 4.07 5.04
C SER A 242 14.72 5.21 5.29
N PHE A 243 13.45 5.04 4.90
CA PHE A 243 12.42 6.03 5.18
C PHE A 243 12.14 6.16 6.69
N ARG A 244 12.07 5.03 7.43
CA ARG A 244 11.95 5.04 8.91
C ARG A 244 13.03 5.90 9.55
N LYS A 245 14.28 5.71 9.16
CA LYS A 245 15.41 6.49 9.64
C LYS A 245 15.26 7.99 9.38
N ILE A 246 14.87 8.36 8.15
CA ILE A 246 14.70 9.75 7.75
C ILE A 246 13.61 10.45 8.56
N VAL A 247 12.50 9.77 8.87
CA VAL A 247 11.39 10.33 9.68
C VAL A 247 11.61 10.18 11.20
N GLY A 248 12.79 9.75 11.64
CA GLY A 248 13.14 9.62 13.06
C GLY A 248 12.55 8.41 13.77
N LEU A 249 12.04 7.41 13.04
CA LEU A 249 11.64 6.13 13.62
C LEU A 249 12.85 5.21 13.80
N LYS A 250 12.78 4.32 14.80
CA LYS A 250 13.81 3.29 14.99
C LYS A 250 13.91 2.42 13.74
N GLU A 251 15.13 2.22 13.25
CA GLU A 251 15.42 1.25 12.19
C GLU A 251 15.12 -0.17 12.70
N VAL A 252 14.51 -0.99 11.84
CA VAL A 252 14.27 -2.41 12.15
C VAL A 252 15.51 -3.23 11.84
N GLN A 253 15.81 -4.23 12.68
CA GLN A 253 17.04 -5.04 12.64
C GLN A 253 16.68 -6.50 12.36
N TRP A 254 16.50 -6.87 11.08
CA TRP A 254 16.14 -8.24 10.70
C TRP A 254 17.34 -9.22 10.70
N GLU A 255 18.57 -8.73 10.63
CA GLU A 255 19.76 -9.59 10.69
C GLU A 255 19.88 -10.32 12.05
N GLU A 256 19.56 -9.63 13.15
CA GLU A 256 19.53 -10.21 14.49
C GLU A 256 18.46 -11.31 14.62
N MET A 257 17.34 -11.15 13.91
CA MET A 257 16.24 -12.12 13.94
C MET A 257 16.57 -13.39 13.15
N LYS A 258 17.32 -13.27 12.03
CA LYS A 258 17.80 -14.44 11.28
C LYS A 258 18.66 -15.38 12.14
N GLN A 259 19.43 -14.82 13.08
CA GLN A 259 20.31 -15.59 13.96
C GLN A 259 19.55 -16.30 15.08
N LYS A 260 18.37 -15.84 15.46
CA LYS A 260 17.56 -16.43 16.54
C LYS A 260 16.73 -17.62 16.10
N GLY A 261 16.76 -18.01 14.82
CA GLY A 261 16.06 -19.20 14.31
C GLY A 261 14.53 -19.14 14.43
N LEU A 262 13.97 -17.95 14.39
CA LEU A 262 12.52 -17.72 14.40
C LEU A 262 11.94 -17.84 13.00
#